data_50c86c04457637262df3203ebc140d0f
#
_entry.id   50c86c04457637262df3203ebc140d0f
#
_cell.length_a   1.000
_cell.length_b   1.000
_cell.length_c   1.000
_cell.angle_alpha   90.00
_cell.angle_beta   90.00
_cell.angle_gamma   90.00
#
_symmetry.space_group_name_H-M   'P 1'
#
loop_
_entity.id
_entity.type
_entity.pdbx_description
1 polymer ?
#
loop_
_entity_poly.entity_id
_entity_poly.type
_entity_poly.pdbx_seq_one_letter_code
_entity_poly.pdbx_strand_id
1 'polypeptide(L)'
;MSTVIIEACFNPLLQGVRDIIGRLYKRECVDLPFAGLMGFHIFDSTSHKRKDEGGNIHTDEPFQRLLWVEPFANPFSFTLAISLTGDRGGLDYWDENNDYHYLPYKLGHMYIHNGRFPHRINFDDIPTDEKPRITLQGHGAVLLDTNRVAVYF
;
A
#
# COMPACT_ATOMS: atom_id res chain seq x y z
N MET A 1 -3.20 14.53 10.62
CA MET A 1 -1.86 15.08 10.30
C MET A 1 -1.96 15.73 8.93
N SER A 2 -1.43 16.95 8.74
CA SER A 2 -1.61 17.62 7.45
C SER A 2 -0.63 17.09 6.42
N THR A 3 -1.03 17.09 5.14
CA THR A 3 -0.20 16.71 3.99
C THR A 3 1.18 17.40 4.01
N VAL A 4 1.23 18.67 4.37
CA VAL A 4 2.47 19.46 4.46
C VAL A 4 3.49 18.87 5.44
N ILE A 5 3.04 18.35 6.58
CA ILE A 5 3.97 17.74 7.57
C ILE A 5 4.54 16.43 7.01
N ILE A 6 3.71 15.62 6.35
CA ILE A 6 4.15 14.35 5.76
C ILE A 6 5.21 14.63 4.68
N GLU A 7 4.94 15.56 3.78
CA GLU A 7 5.91 15.94 2.73
C GLU A 7 7.22 16.45 3.33
N ALA A 8 7.17 17.37 4.29
CA ALA A 8 8.38 17.93 4.88
C ALA A 8 9.27 16.88 5.57
N CYS A 9 8.66 15.91 6.27
CA CYS A 9 9.39 14.92 7.05
C CYS A 9 9.81 13.69 6.25
N PHE A 10 9.01 13.28 5.27
CA PHE A 10 9.15 11.99 4.59
C PHE A 10 9.38 12.09 3.08
N ASN A 11 9.59 13.30 2.54
CA ASN A 11 9.78 13.49 1.10
C ASN A 11 10.83 12.56 0.47
N PRO A 12 12.01 12.31 1.07
CA PRO A 12 12.99 11.38 0.49
C PRO A 12 12.44 9.94 0.34
N LEU A 13 11.67 9.47 1.33
CA LEU A 13 11.04 8.15 1.30
C LEU A 13 9.95 8.10 0.23
N LEU A 14 9.07 9.09 0.20
CA LEU A 14 7.98 9.17 -0.78
C LEU A 14 8.54 9.28 -2.20
N GLN A 15 9.61 10.07 -2.40
CA GLN A 15 10.29 10.15 -3.69
C GLN A 15 10.91 8.81 -4.08
N GLY A 16 11.56 8.12 -3.14
CA GLY A 16 12.12 6.78 -3.38
C GLY A 16 11.06 5.77 -3.85
N VAL A 17 9.86 5.82 -3.25
CA VAL A 17 8.72 4.98 -3.69
C VAL A 17 8.31 5.34 -5.12
N ARG A 18 8.14 6.62 -5.45
CA ARG A 18 7.81 7.08 -6.81
C ARG A 18 8.87 6.63 -7.83
N ASP A 19 10.14 6.74 -7.48
CA ASP A 19 11.25 6.33 -8.36
C ASP A 19 11.24 4.83 -8.64
N ILE A 20 10.92 4.00 -7.62
CA ILE A 20 10.81 2.55 -7.78
C ILE A 20 9.63 2.19 -8.67
N ILE A 21 8.46 2.77 -8.41
CA ILE A 21 7.25 2.55 -9.22
C ILE A 21 7.48 3.03 -10.66
N GLY A 22 8.04 4.22 -10.83
CA GLY A 22 8.36 4.76 -12.15
C GLY A 22 9.28 3.86 -12.96
N ARG A 23 10.33 3.31 -12.33
CA ARG A 23 11.23 2.34 -12.96
C ARG A 23 10.53 1.04 -13.33
N LEU A 24 9.70 0.51 -12.43
CA LEU A 24 8.95 -0.73 -12.68
C LEU A 24 8.02 -0.60 -13.89
N TYR A 25 7.29 0.49 -13.97
CA TYR A 25 6.35 0.76 -15.07
C TYR A 25 7.02 1.39 -16.29
N LYS A 26 8.31 1.76 -16.20
CA LYS A 26 9.09 2.49 -17.25
C LYS A 26 8.39 3.79 -17.65
N ARG A 27 7.89 4.54 -16.67
CA ARG A 27 7.14 5.78 -16.83
C ARG A 27 7.48 6.76 -15.72
N GLU A 28 7.24 8.04 -15.95
CA GLU A 28 7.25 9.03 -14.86
C GLU A 28 6.15 8.69 -13.85
N CYS A 29 6.52 8.67 -12.57
CA CYS A 29 5.57 8.48 -11.48
C CYS A 29 5.20 9.84 -10.87
N VAL A 30 3.92 10.12 -10.75
CA VAL A 30 3.38 11.38 -10.25
C VAL A 30 2.34 11.13 -9.16
N ASP A 31 2.17 12.08 -8.26
CA ASP A 31 1.04 12.06 -7.34
C ASP A 31 -0.24 12.44 -8.10
N LEU A 32 -1.34 11.73 -7.84
CA LEU A 32 -2.62 12.08 -8.46
C LEU A 32 -3.15 13.39 -7.84
N PRO A 33 -3.40 14.43 -8.65
CA PRO A 33 -3.95 15.68 -8.15
C PRO A 33 -5.27 15.45 -7.38
N PHE A 34 -5.44 16.14 -6.27
CA PHE A 34 -6.64 16.10 -5.42
C PHE A 34 -6.90 14.76 -4.71
N ALA A 35 -6.00 13.78 -4.80
CA ALA A 35 -6.01 12.58 -3.98
C ALA A 35 -5.06 12.74 -2.78
N GLY A 36 -5.21 11.86 -1.79
CA GLY A 36 -4.29 11.80 -0.67
C GLY A 36 -2.88 11.33 -1.09
N LEU A 37 -1.87 11.74 -0.33
CA LEU A 37 -0.53 11.16 -0.46
C LEU A 37 -0.52 9.75 0.14
N MET A 38 0.47 8.94 -0.27
CA MET A 38 0.77 7.65 0.36
C MET A 38 0.77 7.76 1.89
N GLY A 39 0.13 6.82 2.57
CA GLY A 39 -0.14 6.88 4.00
C GLY A 39 0.58 5.81 4.81
N PHE A 40 0.88 6.14 6.07
CA PHE A 40 1.41 5.16 7.02
C PHE A 40 0.26 4.44 7.73
N HIS A 41 0.29 3.11 7.68
CA HIS A 41 -0.53 2.26 8.51
C HIS A 41 0.31 1.81 9.71
N ILE A 42 -0.10 2.22 10.90
CA ILE A 42 0.59 1.93 12.16
C ILE A 42 -0.32 1.06 13.00
N PHE A 43 0.15 -0.13 13.32
CA PHE A 43 -0.52 -1.07 14.22
C PHE A 43 0.33 -1.21 15.47
N ASP A 44 -0.26 -0.90 16.61
CA ASP A 44 0.31 -0.98 17.95
C ASP A 44 -0.54 -1.88 18.85
N SER A 45 -0.28 -1.91 20.15
CA SER A 45 -1.04 -2.71 21.11
C SER A 45 -2.53 -2.35 21.18
N THR A 46 -2.91 -1.13 20.80
CA THR A 46 -4.30 -0.66 20.82
C THR A 46 -5.09 -1.11 19.61
N SER A 47 -4.40 -1.39 18.50
CA SER A 47 -4.99 -1.81 17.23
C SER A 47 -5.57 -3.23 17.28
N HIS A 48 -5.21 -4.02 18.32
CA HIS A 48 -5.53 -5.44 18.45
C HIS A 48 -6.71 -5.77 19.36
N LYS A 49 -7.70 -4.95 19.43
CA LYS A 49 -8.93 -5.34 20.15
C LYS A 49 -9.71 -6.49 19.47
N ARG A 50 -9.26 -6.96 18.31
CA ARG A 50 -9.82 -8.12 17.59
C ARG A 50 -8.80 -9.24 17.59
N LYS A 51 -9.11 -10.32 18.32
CA LYS A 51 -8.28 -11.53 18.49
C LYS A 51 -8.20 -12.43 17.25
N ASP A 52 -8.70 -12.00 16.11
CA ASP A 52 -8.79 -12.85 14.92
C ASP A 52 -7.67 -12.48 13.96
N GLU A 53 -6.78 -13.36 13.76
CA GLU A 53 -5.75 -13.71 12.76
C GLU A 53 -5.46 -12.76 11.57
N GLY A 54 -5.70 -11.47 11.67
CA GLY A 54 -5.46 -10.52 10.61
C GLY A 54 -6.60 -9.50 10.43
N GLY A 55 -6.48 -8.65 9.43
CA GLY A 55 -7.52 -7.70 9.05
C GLY A 55 -8.73 -8.38 8.41
N ASN A 56 -9.82 -7.63 8.22
CA ASN A 56 -10.94 -8.11 7.43
C ASN A 56 -10.52 -8.35 5.98
N ILE A 57 -11.03 -9.41 5.35
CA ILE A 57 -10.87 -9.63 3.92
C ILE A 57 -11.60 -8.50 3.17
N HIS A 58 -10.91 -7.85 2.24
CA HIS A 58 -11.45 -6.76 1.44
C HIS A 58 -10.77 -6.70 0.06
N THR A 59 -11.29 -5.86 -0.81
CA THR A 59 -10.69 -5.48 -2.08
C THR A 59 -10.41 -3.97 -2.06
N ASP A 60 -9.35 -3.56 -2.72
CA ASP A 60 -9.01 -2.14 -2.87
C ASP A 60 -9.55 -1.62 -4.19
N GLU A 61 -10.61 -0.84 -4.11
CA GLU A 61 -11.22 -0.21 -5.29
C GLU A 61 -11.35 1.33 -5.15
N PRO A 62 -10.35 2.03 -4.54
CA PRO A 62 -10.44 3.48 -4.37
C PRO A 62 -10.50 4.21 -5.72
N PHE A 63 -9.95 3.62 -6.79
CA PHE A 63 -9.99 4.18 -8.14
C PHE A 63 -11.41 4.42 -8.66
N GLN A 64 -12.43 3.70 -8.17
CA GLN A 64 -13.83 3.90 -8.56
C GLN A 64 -14.43 5.21 -8.00
N ARG A 65 -13.84 5.76 -6.97
CA ARG A 65 -14.33 6.96 -6.26
C ARG A 65 -13.55 8.23 -6.59
N LEU A 66 -12.49 8.10 -7.38
CA LEU A 66 -11.64 9.22 -7.75
C LEU A 66 -12.18 9.94 -9.00
N LEU A 67 -12.04 11.26 -9.01
CA LEU A 67 -12.24 12.06 -10.22
C LEU A 67 -10.96 11.99 -11.04
N TRP A 68 -10.91 11.03 -11.97
CA TRP A 68 -9.80 10.90 -12.88
C TRP A 68 -9.77 12.04 -13.88
N VAL A 69 -8.59 12.61 -14.06
CA VAL A 69 -8.36 13.70 -15.02
C VAL A 69 -8.21 13.18 -16.45
N GLU A 70 -7.95 11.89 -16.59
CA GLU A 70 -7.78 11.19 -17.87
C GLU A 70 -8.10 9.69 -17.71
N PRO A 71 -8.31 8.94 -18.82
CA PRO A 71 -8.46 7.50 -18.77
C PRO A 71 -7.27 6.79 -18.11
N PHE A 72 -7.54 5.72 -17.39
CA PHE A 72 -6.51 4.94 -16.70
C PHE A 72 -6.66 3.44 -16.93
N ALA A 73 -5.56 2.71 -16.68
CA ALA A 73 -5.51 1.26 -16.75
C ALA A 73 -4.64 0.67 -15.62
N ASN A 74 -4.76 -0.64 -15.43
CA ASN A 74 -3.92 -1.41 -14.52
C ASN A 74 -3.84 -0.82 -13.11
N PRO A 75 -4.97 -0.63 -12.41
CA PRO A 75 -4.94 -0.19 -11.02
C PRO A 75 -4.21 -1.22 -10.15
N PHE A 76 -3.44 -0.74 -9.19
CA PHE A 76 -2.66 -1.56 -8.28
C PHE A 76 -2.65 -0.97 -6.87
N SER A 77 -2.35 -1.83 -5.90
CA SER A 77 -2.04 -1.43 -4.53
C SER A 77 -0.57 -1.75 -4.24
N PHE A 78 0.05 -0.97 -3.37
CA PHE A 78 1.41 -1.25 -2.92
C PHE A 78 1.55 -1.08 -1.42
N THR A 79 2.48 -1.84 -0.86
CA THR A 79 2.84 -1.81 0.56
C THR A 79 4.35 -1.89 0.70
N LEU A 80 4.96 -0.91 1.38
CA LEU A 80 6.36 -0.94 1.79
C LEU A 80 6.44 -1.28 3.28
N ALA A 81 7.12 -2.35 3.63
CA ALA A 81 7.31 -2.76 5.02
C ALA A 81 8.41 -1.92 5.69
N ILE A 82 8.05 -1.09 6.68
CA ILE A 82 8.96 -0.20 7.40
C ILE A 82 9.33 -0.75 8.77
N SER A 83 8.38 -1.35 9.48
CA SER A 83 8.59 -2.05 10.75
C SER A 83 7.70 -3.29 10.78
N LEU A 84 8.25 -4.41 11.22
CA LEU A 84 7.53 -5.67 11.36
C LEU A 84 7.64 -6.16 12.79
N THR A 85 6.58 -6.77 13.28
CA THR A 85 6.51 -7.29 14.66
C THR A 85 7.14 -8.67 14.83
N GLY A 86 7.29 -9.41 13.74
CA GLY A 86 7.85 -10.75 13.68
C GLY A 86 8.32 -11.08 12.28
N ASP A 87 8.79 -12.30 12.08
CA ASP A 87 9.40 -12.74 10.82
C ASP A 87 8.37 -13.21 9.77
N ARG A 88 7.10 -13.34 10.13
CA ARG A 88 6.07 -13.97 9.30
C ARG A 88 4.89 -13.08 8.95
N GLY A 89 4.82 -11.85 9.40
CA GLY A 89 3.76 -10.92 9.02
C GLY A 89 3.76 -10.66 7.52
N GLY A 90 2.58 -10.55 6.90
CA GLY A 90 2.50 -10.42 5.44
C GLY A 90 1.13 -10.03 4.93
N LEU A 91 0.80 -10.54 3.76
CA LEU A 91 -0.48 -10.39 3.09
C LEU A 91 -1.03 -11.78 2.74
N ASP A 92 -2.24 -12.06 3.18
CA ASP A 92 -3.06 -13.14 2.63
C ASP A 92 -3.81 -12.59 1.42
N TYR A 93 -3.81 -13.28 0.30
CA TYR A 93 -4.65 -12.90 -0.84
C TYR A 93 -5.21 -14.13 -1.57
N TRP A 94 -6.30 -13.94 -2.29
CA TRP A 94 -6.95 -14.96 -3.11
C TRP A 94 -6.90 -14.49 -4.56
N ASP A 95 -6.38 -15.33 -5.43
CA ASP A 95 -6.25 -15.01 -6.85
C ASP A 95 -7.58 -15.12 -7.62
N GLU A 96 -7.53 -15.01 -8.94
CA GLU A 96 -8.69 -15.09 -9.82
C GLU A 96 -9.40 -16.45 -9.80
N ASN A 97 -8.71 -17.51 -9.40
CA ASN A 97 -9.27 -18.85 -9.22
C ASN A 97 -9.80 -19.07 -7.79
N ASN A 98 -9.72 -18.06 -6.94
CA ASN A 98 -10.01 -18.12 -5.51
C ASN A 98 -9.05 -19.04 -4.74
N ASP A 99 -7.85 -19.25 -5.27
CA ASP A 99 -6.78 -19.97 -4.58
C ASP A 99 -6.09 -19.07 -3.57
N TYR A 100 -5.90 -19.60 -2.35
CA TYR A 100 -5.25 -18.88 -1.26
C TYR A 100 -3.73 -18.82 -1.44
N HIS A 101 -3.17 -17.63 -1.22
CA HIS A 101 -1.74 -17.37 -1.23
C HIS A 101 -1.33 -16.55 -0.02
N TYR A 102 -0.13 -16.82 0.48
CA TYR A 102 0.51 -16.03 1.52
C TYR A 102 1.77 -15.37 0.98
N LEU A 103 1.86 -14.05 1.13
CA LEU A 103 3.01 -13.25 0.73
C LEU A 103 3.72 -12.70 1.97
N PRO A 104 4.82 -13.32 2.41
CA PRO A 104 5.56 -12.84 3.59
C PRO A 104 6.23 -11.51 3.30
N TYR A 105 6.08 -10.56 4.22
CA TYR A 105 6.77 -9.27 4.11
C TYR A 105 8.20 -9.37 4.65
N LYS A 106 9.09 -8.64 3.99
CA LYS A 106 10.46 -8.42 4.43
C LYS A 106 10.69 -6.93 4.63
N LEU A 107 11.37 -6.58 5.72
CA LEU A 107 11.69 -5.19 6.05
C LEU A 107 12.40 -4.50 4.88
N GLY A 108 11.98 -3.29 4.55
CA GLY A 108 12.52 -2.51 3.44
C GLY A 108 12.10 -2.98 2.04
N HIS A 109 11.24 -4.01 1.91
CA HIS A 109 10.73 -4.45 0.62
C HIS A 109 9.36 -3.84 0.34
N MET A 110 9.17 -3.46 -0.92
CA MET A 110 7.90 -2.99 -1.43
C MET A 110 7.22 -4.10 -2.24
N TYR A 111 5.95 -4.31 -1.95
CA TYR A 111 5.09 -5.28 -2.60
C TYR A 111 4.03 -4.55 -3.40
N ILE A 112 3.86 -4.94 -4.66
CA ILE A 112 2.84 -4.39 -5.54
C ILE A 112 1.95 -5.55 -5.96
N HIS A 113 0.65 -5.37 -5.82
CA HIS A 113 -0.32 -6.39 -6.17
C HIS A 113 -1.57 -5.79 -6.82
N ASN A 114 -2.37 -6.63 -7.45
CA ASN A 114 -3.68 -6.23 -7.91
C ASN A 114 -4.62 -6.11 -6.71
N GLY A 115 -4.90 -4.89 -6.28
CA GLY A 115 -5.78 -4.62 -5.13
C GLY A 115 -7.22 -5.13 -5.29
N ARG A 116 -7.63 -5.49 -6.51
CA ARG A 116 -8.96 -6.07 -6.81
C ARG A 116 -9.08 -7.53 -6.35
N PHE A 117 -7.98 -8.21 -6.07
CA PHE A 117 -8.03 -9.53 -5.46
C PHE A 117 -8.41 -9.39 -3.98
N PRO A 118 -9.30 -10.25 -3.45
CA PRO A 118 -9.59 -10.30 -2.03
C PRO A 118 -8.30 -10.51 -1.26
N HIS A 119 -8.05 -9.69 -0.27
CA HIS A 119 -6.86 -9.78 0.55
C HIS A 119 -7.09 -9.27 1.96
N ARG A 120 -6.16 -9.62 2.86
CA ARG A 120 -6.12 -9.10 4.22
C ARG A 120 -4.69 -9.03 4.72
N ILE A 121 -4.47 -8.18 5.69
CA ILE A 121 -3.23 -8.17 6.44
C ILE A 121 -3.13 -9.45 7.28
N ASN A 122 -1.97 -10.09 7.26
CA ASN A 122 -1.65 -11.23 8.12
C ASN A 122 -0.67 -10.77 9.19
N PHE A 123 -1.05 -10.94 10.46
CA PHE A 123 -0.19 -10.69 11.60
C PHE A 123 0.28 -12.02 12.15
N ASP A 124 1.57 -12.24 12.17
CA ASP A 124 2.15 -13.42 12.82
C ASP A 124 2.29 -13.22 14.32
N ASP A 125 2.79 -12.06 14.71
CA ASP A 125 2.90 -11.61 16.08
C ASP A 125 2.03 -10.38 16.33
N ILE A 126 1.47 -10.29 17.53
CA ILE A 126 0.68 -9.12 17.95
C ILE A 126 1.60 -7.91 18.06
N PRO A 127 1.36 -6.80 17.31
CA PRO A 127 2.12 -5.59 17.48
C PRO A 127 2.00 -5.04 18.91
N THR A 128 3.10 -4.48 19.39
CA THR A 128 3.16 -3.82 20.71
C THR A 128 3.57 -2.36 20.52
N ASP A 129 3.45 -1.55 21.57
CA ASP A 129 3.90 -0.15 21.53
C ASP A 129 5.41 -0.05 21.32
N GLU A 130 6.18 -1.03 21.81
CA GLU A 130 7.63 -1.10 21.63
C GLU A 130 8.04 -1.60 20.24
N LYS A 131 7.19 -2.44 19.63
CA LYS A 131 7.39 -2.99 18.29
C LYS A 131 6.12 -2.84 17.45
N PRO A 132 5.78 -1.64 17.01
CA PRO A 132 4.64 -1.44 16.15
C PRO A 132 4.93 -2.00 14.75
N ARG A 133 3.92 -2.56 14.11
CA ARG A 133 3.99 -2.82 12.67
C ARG A 133 3.71 -1.52 11.94
N ILE A 134 4.62 -1.11 11.08
CA ILE A 134 4.48 0.12 10.28
C ILE A 134 4.66 -0.25 8.81
N THR A 135 3.69 0.11 8.00
CA THR A 135 3.78 0.03 6.55
C THR A 135 3.44 1.37 5.92
N LEU A 136 4.12 1.71 4.83
CA LEU A 136 3.70 2.79 3.93
C LEU A 136 2.88 2.15 2.81
N GLN A 137 1.68 2.64 2.59
CA GLN A 137 0.75 2.07 1.62
C GLN A 137 0.21 3.15 0.69
N GLY A 138 -0.26 2.71 -0.46
CA GLY A 138 -0.96 3.53 -1.41
C GLY A 138 -1.44 2.70 -2.60
N HIS A 139 -2.06 3.41 -3.50
CA HIS A 139 -2.62 2.87 -4.72
C HIS A 139 -2.02 3.57 -5.93
N GLY A 140 -2.21 3.01 -7.11
CA GLY A 140 -1.79 3.67 -8.32
C GLY A 140 -2.51 3.12 -9.54
N ALA A 141 -2.32 3.81 -10.67
CA ALA A 141 -2.80 3.37 -11.97
C ALA A 141 -1.97 4.00 -13.08
N VAL A 142 -1.99 3.38 -14.24
CA VAL A 142 -1.37 3.92 -15.44
C VAL A 142 -2.31 4.93 -16.10
N LEU A 143 -1.86 6.16 -16.27
CA LEU A 143 -2.54 7.20 -17.01
C LEU A 143 -2.30 7.04 -18.51
N LEU A 144 -3.36 6.97 -19.30
CA LEU A 144 -3.25 6.56 -20.71
C LEU A 144 -2.88 7.70 -21.64
N ASP A 145 -3.40 8.92 -21.40
CA ASP A 145 -3.16 10.07 -22.30
C ASP A 145 -1.76 10.64 -22.09
N THR A 146 -1.30 10.74 -20.85
CA THR A 146 0.01 11.30 -20.50
C THR A 146 1.11 10.25 -20.44
N ASN A 147 0.77 8.96 -20.54
CA ASN A 147 1.71 7.83 -20.41
C ASN A 147 2.55 7.86 -19.12
N ARG A 148 1.95 8.32 -18.02
CA ARG A 148 2.54 8.35 -16.67
C ARG A 148 1.94 7.27 -15.80
N VAL A 149 2.52 7.04 -14.62
CA VAL A 149 1.90 6.27 -13.56
C VAL A 149 1.55 7.21 -12.41
N ALA A 150 0.30 7.23 -12.00
CA ALA A 150 -0.15 8.01 -10.86
C ALA A 150 -0.16 7.15 -9.60
N VAL A 151 0.21 7.76 -8.45
CA VAL A 151 0.08 7.17 -7.12
C VAL A 151 -0.79 8.07 -6.24
N TYR A 152 -1.52 7.45 -5.31
CA TYR A 152 -2.47 8.11 -4.42
C TYR A 152 -2.79 7.24 -3.20
N PHE A 153 -3.54 7.80 -2.24
CA PHE A 153 -4.01 7.10 -1.05
C PHE A 153 -5.52 7.25 -0.85
#